data_08dd999a07d273369c99a0e3dbc67ad5
#
_entry.id   08dd999a07d273369c99a0e3dbc67ad5
#
_cell.length_a   1.000
_cell.length_b   1.000
_cell.length_c   1.000
_cell.angle_alpha   90.00
_cell.angle_beta   90.00
_cell.angle_gamma   90.00
#
_symmetry.space_group_name_H-M   'P 1'
#
loop_
_entity.id
_entity.type
_entity.pdbx_description
1 polymer ?
#
loop_
_entity_poly.entity_id
_entity_poly.type
_entity_poly.pdbx_seq_one_letter_code
_entity_poly.pdbx_strand_id
1 'polypeptide(L)'
;MNRATLLLAGALALLAPLAAAAGERLQVVERALTDTTVDLGAKGDSVGDLLTFANPIYDAANKTKLGSDQGYCVRVVVGKSWECFWTLMLAGGQITVEGPFFDTGDSVMVITGGTGKYAGAKGDMKLHARDAKSTAYDFIYELL
;
A
#
# COMPACT_ATOMS: atom_id res chain seq x y z
N MET A 1 24.18 72.02 0.83
CA MET A 1 24.02 70.81 1.67
C MET A 1 22.83 70.05 1.11
N ASN A 2 23.10 69.07 0.21
CA ASN A 2 22.05 68.23 -0.42
C ASN A 2 21.87 66.95 0.39
N ARG A 3 20.70 66.77 0.91
CA ARG A 3 20.32 65.51 1.53
C ARG A 3 19.68 64.57 0.47
N ALA A 4 20.38 63.52 0.10
CA ALA A 4 19.85 62.50 -0.75
C ALA A 4 18.99 61.54 0.11
N THR A 5 17.68 61.39 -0.21
CA THR A 5 16.76 60.47 0.41
C THR A 5 16.83 59.15 -0.33
N LEU A 6 17.33 58.11 0.33
CA LEU A 6 17.36 56.72 -0.20
C LEU A 6 15.99 56.09 0.03
N LEU A 7 15.27 55.81 -1.07
CA LEU A 7 14.04 55.03 -1.04
C LEU A 7 14.40 53.51 -1.12
N LEU A 8 14.17 52.77 -0.02
CA LEU A 8 14.26 51.32 0.01
C LEU A 8 12.95 50.74 -0.59
N ALA A 9 13.04 50.19 -1.80
CA ALA A 9 11.94 49.41 -2.37
C ALA A 9 11.98 47.97 -1.81
N GLY A 10 11.07 47.66 -0.88
CA GLY A 10 10.89 46.32 -0.37
C GLY A 10 10.18 45.46 -1.40
N ALA A 11 10.86 44.43 -1.94
CA ALA A 11 10.24 43.41 -2.78
C ALA A 11 9.43 42.43 -1.90
N LEU A 12 8.10 42.50 -1.99
CA LEU A 12 7.19 41.54 -1.37
C LEU A 12 7.17 40.28 -2.21
N ALA A 13 7.89 39.25 -1.79
CA ALA A 13 7.83 37.93 -2.42
C ALA A 13 6.48 37.26 -2.10
N LEU A 14 5.60 37.17 -3.10
CA LEU A 14 4.36 36.39 -3.04
C LEU A 14 4.71 34.92 -3.03
N LEU A 15 4.63 34.26 -1.86
CA LEU A 15 4.63 32.79 -1.75
C LEU A 15 3.31 32.29 -2.33
N ALA A 16 3.34 31.79 -3.57
CA ALA A 16 2.22 31.01 -4.11
C ALA A 16 2.07 29.71 -3.29
N PRO A 17 0.83 29.33 -2.86
CA PRO A 17 0.63 28.04 -2.22
C PRO A 17 1.01 26.94 -3.24
N LEU A 18 1.91 26.03 -2.84
CA LEU A 18 2.11 24.78 -3.56
C LEU A 18 0.76 24.02 -3.51
N ALA A 19 0.08 23.95 -4.65
CA ALA A 19 -1.05 23.02 -4.79
C ALA A 19 -0.47 21.61 -4.58
N ALA A 20 -0.93 20.90 -3.54
CA ALA A 20 -0.63 19.48 -3.39
C ALA A 20 -1.13 18.78 -4.67
N ALA A 21 -0.25 18.08 -5.39
CA ALA A 21 -0.65 17.25 -6.51
C ALA A 21 -1.67 16.24 -5.97
N ALA A 22 -2.83 16.14 -6.63
CA ALA A 22 -3.80 15.09 -6.29
C ALA A 22 -3.09 13.74 -6.43
N GLY A 23 -3.11 12.93 -5.37
CA GLY A 23 -2.47 11.64 -5.35
C GLY A 23 -3.02 10.71 -6.46
N GLU A 24 -2.18 9.82 -6.99
CA GLU A 24 -2.61 8.81 -7.95
C GLU A 24 -3.30 7.67 -7.21
N ARG A 25 -4.51 7.28 -7.66
CA ARG A 25 -5.21 6.10 -7.14
C ARG A 25 -5.03 4.93 -8.09
N LEU A 26 -4.54 3.81 -7.56
CA LEU A 26 -4.44 2.54 -8.27
C LEU A 26 -5.30 1.49 -7.56
N GLN A 27 -6.29 0.92 -8.27
CA GLN A 27 -7.09 -0.19 -7.76
C GLN A 27 -6.84 -1.45 -8.57
N VAL A 28 -6.48 -2.53 -7.89
CA VAL A 28 -6.26 -3.86 -8.47
C VAL A 28 -6.97 -4.91 -7.63
N VAL A 29 -7.13 -6.10 -8.19
CA VAL A 29 -7.75 -7.25 -7.51
C VAL A 29 -6.75 -8.37 -7.41
N GLU A 30 -6.48 -8.82 -6.20
CA GLU A 30 -5.79 -10.07 -5.92
C GLU A 30 -6.78 -11.24 -5.96
N ARG A 31 -6.38 -12.36 -6.54
CA ARG A 31 -7.05 -13.66 -6.36
C ARG A 31 -6.19 -14.53 -5.45
N ALA A 32 -6.67 -14.80 -4.24
CA ALA A 32 -5.96 -15.56 -3.21
C ALA A 32 -5.95 -17.07 -3.56
N LEU A 33 -5.02 -17.48 -4.42
CA LEU A 33 -4.94 -18.85 -4.95
C LEU A 33 -3.84 -19.70 -4.29
N THR A 34 -2.83 -19.05 -3.69
CA THR A 34 -1.63 -19.74 -3.19
C THR A 34 -1.42 -19.58 -1.68
N ASP A 35 -2.33 -18.92 -1.01
CA ASP A 35 -2.23 -18.64 0.43
C ASP A 35 -2.00 -19.92 1.22
N THR A 36 -0.92 -19.95 1.97
CA THR A 36 -0.52 -21.12 2.75
C THR A 36 -0.07 -20.69 4.14
N THR A 37 -0.72 -21.25 5.16
CA THR A 37 -0.27 -21.07 6.54
C THR A 37 0.73 -22.15 6.92
N VAL A 38 1.89 -21.74 7.42
CA VAL A 38 2.89 -22.60 8.05
C VAL A 38 2.65 -22.53 9.56
N ASP A 39 2.15 -23.62 10.13
CA ASP A 39 1.87 -23.78 11.56
C ASP A 39 3.19 -23.94 12.31
N LEU A 40 3.56 -22.94 13.08
CA LEU A 40 4.80 -22.86 13.87
C LEU A 40 4.48 -22.77 15.36
N GLY A 41 5.18 -23.53 16.17
CA GLY A 41 4.98 -23.48 17.62
C GLY A 41 3.84 -24.38 18.11
N ALA A 42 2.80 -23.81 18.74
CA ALA A 42 1.65 -24.56 19.21
C ALA A 42 0.73 -24.92 18.03
N LYS A 43 0.25 -26.15 18.00
CA LYS A 43 -0.62 -26.65 16.91
C LYS A 43 -1.89 -25.78 16.77
N GLY A 44 -2.21 -25.38 15.53
CA GLY A 44 -3.34 -24.53 15.18
C GLY A 44 -2.97 -23.04 15.19
N ASP A 45 -3.95 -22.14 15.15
CA ASP A 45 -3.71 -20.71 15.09
C ASP A 45 -2.94 -20.23 16.32
N SER A 46 -1.67 -19.87 16.14
CA SER A 46 -0.75 -19.48 17.22
C SER A 46 0.13 -18.27 16.82
N VAL A 47 0.59 -17.54 17.85
CA VAL A 47 1.53 -16.43 17.64
C VAL A 47 2.82 -16.95 17.01
N GLY A 48 3.24 -16.31 15.91
CA GLY A 48 4.43 -16.68 15.16
C GLY A 48 4.15 -17.53 13.91
N ASP A 49 2.93 -18.02 13.70
CA ASP A 49 2.58 -18.69 12.45
C ASP A 49 2.81 -17.78 11.25
N LEU A 50 3.21 -18.36 10.14
CA LEU A 50 3.45 -17.64 8.89
C LEU A 50 2.33 -17.92 7.89
N LEU A 51 1.80 -16.86 7.28
CA LEU A 51 1.04 -16.92 6.05
C LEU A 51 1.97 -16.50 4.91
N THR A 52 2.07 -17.31 3.87
CA THR A 52 2.86 -16.98 2.67
C THR A 52 1.98 -17.07 1.43
N PHE A 53 2.24 -16.20 0.45
CA PHE A 53 1.46 -16.14 -0.78
C PHE A 53 2.27 -15.60 -1.95
N ALA A 54 1.83 -15.97 -3.17
CA ALA A 54 2.30 -15.42 -4.45
C ALA A 54 1.13 -15.49 -5.45
N ASN A 55 0.33 -14.45 -5.51
CA ASN A 55 -0.97 -14.44 -6.16
C ASN A 55 -1.01 -13.64 -7.46
N PRO A 56 -1.89 -13.97 -8.41
CA PRO A 56 -2.12 -13.16 -9.59
C PRO A 56 -2.95 -11.91 -9.28
N ILE A 57 -2.56 -10.79 -9.90
CA ILE A 57 -3.21 -9.49 -9.78
C ILE A 57 -3.94 -9.16 -11.07
N TYR A 58 -5.17 -8.68 -10.94
CA TYR A 58 -6.08 -8.31 -12.03
C TYR A 58 -6.48 -6.84 -11.96
N ASP A 59 -7.08 -6.34 -13.04
CA ASP A 59 -7.70 -5.01 -13.08
C ASP A 59 -8.87 -4.90 -12.08
N ALA A 60 -9.34 -3.68 -11.82
CA ALA A 60 -10.44 -3.41 -10.88
C ALA A 60 -11.73 -4.18 -11.22
N ALA A 61 -11.94 -4.54 -12.51
CA ALA A 61 -13.05 -5.37 -12.96
C ALA A 61 -12.82 -6.87 -12.74
N ASN A 62 -11.65 -7.27 -12.22
CA ASN A 62 -11.22 -8.66 -12.01
C ASN A 62 -11.25 -9.51 -13.30
N LYS A 63 -10.89 -8.91 -14.45
CA LYS A 63 -10.93 -9.57 -15.76
C LYS A 63 -9.54 -9.76 -16.37
N THR A 64 -8.75 -8.69 -16.45
CA THR A 64 -7.45 -8.69 -17.13
C THR A 64 -6.33 -8.84 -16.12
N LYS A 65 -5.48 -9.85 -16.28
CA LYS A 65 -4.30 -10.01 -15.44
C LYS A 65 -3.29 -8.89 -15.73
N LEU A 66 -2.90 -8.16 -14.69
CA LEU A 66 -1.96 -7.03 -14.75
C LEU A 66 -0.56 -7.37 -14.24
N GLY A 67 -0.45 -8.38 -13.35
CA GLY A 67 0.78 -8.72 -12.68
C GLY A 67 0.60 -9.81 -11.64
N SER A 68 1.36 -9.70 -10.58
CA SER A 68 1.29 -10.57 -9.41
C SER A 68 1.70 -9.81 -8.16
N ASP A 69 1.45 -10.40 -7.02
CA ASP A 69 2.07 -10.01 -5.77
C ASP A 69 2.73 -11.20 -5.10
N GLN A 70 3.53 -10.94 -4.11
CA GLN A 70 4.08 -11.96 -3.22
C GLN A 70 4.43 -11.35 -1.87
N GLY A 71 4.26 -12.14 -0.83
CA GLY A 71 4.53 -11.66 0.51
C GLY A 71 4.38 -12.72 1.59
N TYR A 72 4.42 -12.22 2.80
CA TYR A 72 4.20 -13.03 3.99
C TYR A 72 3.57 -12.19 5.10
N CYS A 73 2.94 -12.89 6.04
CA CYS A 73 2.43 -12.33 7.28
C CYS A 73 2.86 -13.19 8.45
N VAL A 74 3.02 -12.56 9.61
CA VAL A 74 3.24 -13.25 10.89
C VAL A 74 2.00 -13.07 11.75
N ARG A 75 1.47 -14.13 12.33
CA ARG A 75 0.37 -14.06 13.29
C ARG A 75 0.83 -13.36 14.57
N VAL A 76 0.28 -12.19 14.86
CA VAL A 76 0.61 -11.42 16.08
C VAL A 76 -0.48 -11.44 17.12
N VAL A 77 -1.77 -11.52 16.70
CA VAL A 77 -2.90 -11.65 17.62
C VAL A 77 -3.82 -12.77 17.12
N VAL A 78 -3.82 -13.88 17.84
CA VAL A 78 -4.61 -15.08 17.49
C VAL A 78 -6.09 -14.73 17.30
N GLY A 79 -6.65 -15.15 16.16
CA GLY A 79 -8.04 -14.91 15.78
C GLY A 79 -8.40 -13.44 15.54
N LYS A 80 -7.39 -12.55 15.31
CA LYS A 80 -7.64 -11.12 15.09
C LYS A 80 -6.80 -10.51 13.98
N SER A 81 -5.47 -10.66 14.02
CA SER A 81 -4.60 -9.96 13.07
C SER A 81 -3.25 -10.63 12.85
N TRP A 82 -2.73 -10.35 11.67
CA TRP A 82 -1.38 -10.64 11.22
C TRP A 82 -0.63 -9.33 10.99
N GLU A 83 0.69 -9.35 11.08
CA GLU A 83 1.54 -8.29 10.57
C GLU A 83 2.11 -8.75 9.24
N CYS A 84 1.89 -7.98 8.17
CA CYS A 84 2.18 -8.39 6.81
C CYS A 84 3.15 -7.46 6.09
N PHE A 85 3.88 -8.04 5.15
CA PHE A 85 4.67 -7.35 4.14
C PHE A 85 4.47 -8.03 2.79
N TRP A 86 4.22 -7.23 1.73
CA TRP A 86 4.24 -7.77 0.35
C TRP A 86 4.65 -6.76 -0.70
N THR A 87 4.94 -7.30 -1.88
CA THR A 87 5.32 -6.55 -3.07
C THR A 87 4.29 -6.79 -4.18
N LEU A 88 3.63 -5.71 -4.62
CA LEU A 88 2.86 -5.68 -5.86
C LEU A 88 3.83 -5.52 -7.04
N MET A 89 3.76 -6.40 -8.03
CA MET A 89 4.61 -6.41 -9.23
C MET A 89 3.76 -6.18 -10.48
N LEU A 90 3.96 -5.04 -11.14
CA LEU A 90 3.29 -4.63 -12.37
C LEU A 90 4.31 -4.36 -13.48
N ALA A 91 3.86 -4.29 -14.74
CA ALA A 91 4.73 -4.04 -15.89
C ALA A 91 5.57 -2.74 -15.77
N GLY A 92 5.06 -1.72 -15.05
CA GLY A 92 5.74 -0.43 -14.88
C GLY A 92 6.68 -0.35 -13.68
N GLY A 93 6.68 -1.34 -12.78
CA GLY A 93 7.46 -1.33 -11.54
C GLY A 93 6.74 -2.02 -10.39
N GLN A 94 7.27 -1.85 -9.20
CA GLN A 94 6.79 -2.52 -7.99
C GLN A 94 6.35 -1.49 -6.94
N ILE A 95 5.41 -1.90 -6.07
CA ILE A 95 5.03 -1.17 -4.86
C ILE A 95 5.12 -2.12 -3.68
N THR A 96 5.75 -1.69 -2.58
CA THR A 96 5.82 -2.45 -1.33
C THR A 96 4.88 -1.85 -0.29
N VAL A 97 4.25 -2.71 0.50
CA VAL A 97 3.37 -2.32 1.62
C VAL A 97 3.69 -3.13 2.86
N GLU A 98 3.40 -2.54 4.02
CA GLU A 98 3.58 -3.15 5.34
C GLU A 98 2.48 -2.69 6.29
N GLY A 99 2.03 -3.58 7.17
CA GLY A 99 1.07 -3.25 8.20
C GLY A 99 0.12 -4.39 8.57
N PRO A 100 -0.88 -4.11 9.43
CA PRO A 100 -1.79 -5.12 9.94
C PRO A 100 -2.77 -5.61 8.87
N PHE A 101 -2.94 -6.92 8.80
CA PHE A 101 -4.04 -7.59 8.12
C PHE A 101 -4.99 -8.18 9.17
N PHE A 102 -6.25 -7.73 9.16
CA PHE A 102 -7.26 -8.18 10.10
C PHE A 102 -8.04 -9.38 9.56
N ASP A 103 -8.34 -10.36 10.42
CA ASP A 103 -9.14 -11.55 10.07
C ASP A 103 -10.57 -11.15 9.66
N THR A 104 -11.05 -10.00 10.11
CA THR A 104 -12.38 -9.48 9.79
C THR A 104 -12.32 -7.98 9.51
N GLY A 105 -13.10 -7.53 8.52
CA GLY A 105 -13.16 -6.11 8.12
C GLY A 105 -12.05 -5.73 7.17
N ASP A 106 -11.92 -4.43 6.94
CA ASP A 106 -10.90 -3.85 6.07
C ASP A 106 -9.58 -3.66 6.82
N SER A 107 -8.49 -3.70 6.08
CA SER A 107 -7.15 -3.37 6.59
C SER A 107 -6.58 -2.17 5.85
N VAL A 108 -5.77 -1.37 6.54
CA VAL A 108 -5.03 -0.26 5.92
C VAL A 108 -3.56 -0.47 6.23
N MET A 109 -2.74 -0.41 5.18
CA MET A 109 -1.31 -0.60 5.25
C MET A 109 -0.58 0.63 4.71
N VAL A 110 0.62 0.86 5.17
CA VAL A 110 1.48 1.93 4.66
C VAL A 110 2.19 1.46 3.38
N ILE A 111 2.27 2.35 2.38
CA ILE A 111 3.12 2.14 1.21
C ILE A 111 4.55 2.50 1.62
N THR A 112 5.45 1.51 1.66
CA THR A 112 6.82 1.66 2.17
C THR A 112 7.82 2.00 1.07
N GLY A 113 7.43 1.88 -0.20
CA GLY A 113 8.29 2.23 -1.32
C GLY A 113 7.83 1.62 -2.64
N GLY A 114 8.69 1.75 -3.65
CA GLY A 114 8.45 1.20 -4.97
C GLY A 114 9.66 1.31 -5.89
N THR A 115 9.54 0.71 -7.08
CA THR A 115 10.55 0.74 -8.14
C THR A 115 9.94 1.14 -9.48
N GLY A 116 10.77 1.44 -10.48
CA GLY A 116 10.32 1.83 -11.81
C GLY A 116 9.48 3.11 -11.75
N LYS A 117 8.29 3.12 -12.37
CA LYS A 117 7.40 4.29 -12.33
C LYS A 117 6.87 4.61 -10.93
N TYR A 118 7.00 3.68 -9.97
CA TYR A 118 6.60 3.85 -8.58
C TYR A 118 7.77 4.19 -7.65
N ALA A 119 8.94 4.54 -8.20
CA ALA A 119 10.10 4.92 -7.38
C ALA A 119 9.75 6.09 -6.45
N GLY A 120 10.00 5.91 -5.13
CA GLY A 120 9.63 6.90 -4.12
C GLY A 120 8.15 6.88 -3.71
N ALA A 121 7.38 5.85 -4.11
CA ALA A 121 5.98 5.70 -3.72
C ALA A 121 5.82 5.75 -2.20
N LYS A 122 4.77 6.46 -1.76
CA LYS A 122 4.34 6.60 -0.36
C LYS A 122 2.83 6.83 -0.33
N GLY A 123 2.21 6.64 0.81
CA GLY A 123 0.77 6.76 1.00
C GLY A 123 0.21 5.53 1.68
N ASP A 124 -1.06 5.23 1.43
CA ASP A 124 -1.77 4.14 2.05
C ASP A 124 -2.30 3.15 1.02
N MET A 125 -2.44 1.90 1.43
CA MET A 125 -3.13 0.86 0.68
C MET A 125 -4.25 0.28 1.55
N LYS A 126 -5.49 0.35 1.05
CA LYS A 126 -6.65 -0.29 1.67
C LYS A 126 -6.87 -1.66 1.04
N LEU A 127 -7.03 -2.68 1.90
CA LEU A 127 -7.41 -4.03 1.54
C LEU A 127 -8.86 -4.28 1.96
N HIS A 128 -9.68 -4.77 1.02
CA HIS A 128 -11.09 -5.11 1.23
C HIS A 128 -11.40 -6.49 0.64
N ALA A 129 -11.91 -7.41 1.46
CA ALA A 129 -12.35 -8.73 0.96
C ALA A 129 -13.60 -8.59 0.09
N ARG A 130 -13.57 -9.10 -1.13
CA ARG A 130 -14.69 -9.02 -2.09
C ARG A 130 -15.81 -10.03 -1.82
N ASP A 131 -15.50 -11.07 -1.08
CA ASP A 131 -16.43 -12.15 -0.75
C ASP A 131 -16.19 -12.68 0.66
N ALA A 132 -17.21 -13.33 1.22
CA ALA A 132 -17.17 -13.89 2.57
C ALA A 132 -16.18 -15.05 2.75
N LYS A 133 -15.66 -15.62 1.64
CA LYS A 133 -14.66 -16.70 1.67
C LYS A 133 -13.23 -16.18 1.51
N SER A 134 -13.08 -14.85 1.35
CA SER A 134 -11.78 -14.22 1.14
C SER A 134 -11.00 -14.82 -0.04
N THR A 135 -11.70 -15.12 -1.15
CA THR A 135 -11.07 -15.69 -2.35
C THR A 135 -10.51 -14.63 -3.27
N ALA A 136 -10.91 -13.36 -3.08
CA ALA A 136 -10.41 -12.22 -3.80
C ALA A 136 -10.47 -10.95 -2.94
N TYR A 137 -9.50 -10.07 -3.13
CA TYR A 137 -9.38 -8.81 -2.40
C TYR A 137 -9.23 -7.64 -3.36
N ASP A 138 -9.89 -6.52 -3.05
CA ASP A 138 -9.56 -5.22 -3.62
C ASP A 138 -8.36 -4.63 -2.88
N PHE A 139 -7.29 -4.31 -3.62
CA PHE A 139 -6.16 -3.52 -3.15
C PHE A 139 -6.27 -2.12 -3.75
N ILE A 140 -6.47 -1.13 -2.91
CA ILE A 140 -6.68 0.27 -3.30
C ILE A 140 -5.51 1.09 -2.76
N TYR A 141 -4.59 1.45 -3.65
CA TYR A 141 -3.41 2.28 -3.35
C TYR A 141 -3.76 3.74 -3.56
N GLU A 142 -3.58 4.57 -2.54
CA GLU A 142 -3.66 6.02 -2.59
C GLU A 142 -2.22 6.56 -2.51
N LEU A 143 -1.64 6.88 -3.67
CA LEU A 143 -0.26 7.34 -3.81
C LEU A 143 -0.19 8.87 -3.63
N LEU A 144 0.74 9.36 -2.77
CA LEU A 144 0.94 10.78 -2.44
C LEU A 144 2.08 11.40 -3.28
#